data_aa59bf5534338202650635e40ade1c95
#
_entry.id   aa59bf5534338202650635e40ade1c95
#
_cell.length_a   1.000
_cell.length_b   1.000
_cell.length_c   1.000
_cell.angle_alpha   90.00
_cell.angle_beta   90.00
_cell.angle_gamma   90.00
#
_symmetry.space_group_name_H-M   'P 1'
#
loop_
_entity.id
_entity.type
_entity.pdbx_description
1 polymer ?
#
loop_
_entity_poly.entity_id
_entity_poly.type
_entity_poly.pdbx_seq_one_letter_code
_entity_poly.pdbx_strand_id
1 'polypeptide(L)'
;MCIRDSPNTTSAPEIIEKLMPQFSGKLDGIAFNVPVPNGSCVDLTTELKTLPSIEELNLIMKTNSEGDFKDLVGYTDDPIVSSDVIGREETMVFDAKATMITADQLLKTLCWYDNGWGFAKRLIDTIQLYVEDDS
;
A
#
# COMPACT_ATOMS: atom_id res chain seq x y z
N MET A 1 18.62 24.00 2.53
CA MET A 1 17.29 23.41 2.69
C MET A 1 17.39 21.95 2.25
N CYS A 2 17.11 21.01 3.12
CA CYS A 2 17.18 19.61 2.78
C CYS A 2 15.93 19.25 1.95
N ILE A 3 16.11 18.91 0.70
CA ILE A 3 15.00 18.54 -0.20
C ILE A 3 14.42 17.14 0.09
N ARG A 4 14.83 16.51 1.21
CA ARG A 4 14.40 15.17 1.61
C ARG A 4 13.30 15.17 2.69
N ASP A 5 12.86 16.34 3.16
CA ASP A 5 11.88 16.48 4.23
C ASP A 5 10.81 17.51 3.88
N SER A 6 10.16 17.35 2.76
CA SER A 6 9.17 18.32 2.29
C SER A 6 7.85 17.66 1.86
N PRO A 7 6.71 18.33 2.12
CA PRO A 7 5.45 17.96 1.52
C PRO A 7 5.50 18.21 0.00
N ASN A 8 4.95 17.28 -0.77
CA ASN A 8 4.87 17.37 -2.22
C ASN A 8 3.46 16.97 -2.69
N THR A 9 3.09 17.46 -3.85
CA THR A 9 1.89 16.96 -4.53
C THR A 9 2.13 15.54 -5.03
N THR A 10 1.06 14.76 -5.14
CA THR A 10 1.06 13.43 -5.74
C THR A 10 -0.05 13.31 -6.77
N SER A 11 0.21 12.60 -7.85
CA SER A 11 -0.81 12.27 -8.86
C SER A 11 -1.54 10.94 -8.57
N ALA A 12 -1.23 10.29 -7.45
CA ALA A 12 -1.82 8.99 -7.12
C ALA A 12 -3.36 9.00 -7.06
N PRO A 13 -4.04 9.98 -6.41
CA PRO A 13 -5.49 10.06 -6.44
C PRO A 13 -6.07 10.14 -7.86
N GLU A 14 -5.52 11.01 -8.70
CA GLU A 14 -5.98 11.19 -10.10
C GLU A 14 -5.82 9.92 -10.95
N ILE A 15 -4.73 9.17 -10.74
CA ILE A 15 -4.48 7.91 -11.45
C ILE A 15 -5.48 6.85 -10.99
N ILE A 16 -5.72 6.74 -9.68
CA ILE A 16 -6.67 5.78 -9.12
C ILE A 16 -8.08 6.10 -9.64
N GLU A 17 -8.50 7.36 -9.66
CA GLU A 17 -9.81 7.76 -10.18
C GLU A 17 -10.00 7.41 -11.66
N LYS A 18 -8.95 7.51 -12.47
CA LYS A 18 -8.99 7.08 -13.89
C LYS A 18 -9.14 5.58 -14.06
N LEU A 19 -8.47 4.80 -13.23
CA LEU A 19 -8.52 3.33 -13.27
C LEU A 19 -9.78 2.78 -12.60
N MET A 20 -10.28 3.48 -11.58
CA MET A 20 -11.39 3.07 -10.73
C MET A 20 -12.40 4.22 -10.58
N PRO A 21 -13.24 4.50 -11.61
CA PRO A 21 -14.13 5.66 -11.64
C PRO A 21 -15.12 5.78 -10.46
N GLN A 22 -15.41 4.66 -9.77
CA GLN A 22 -16.25 4.65 -8.57
C GLN A 22 -15.67 5.46 -7.40
N PHE A 23 -14.37 5.79 -7.45
CA PHE A 23 -13.71 6.64 -6.45
C PHE A 23 -13.58 8.11 -6.87
N SER A 24 -14.11 8.48 -8.03
CA SER A 24 -14.03 9.86 -8.52
C SER A 24 -14.59 10.87 -7.52
N GLY A 25 -13.79 11.88 -7.19
CA GLY A 25 -14.11 12.92 -6.20
C GLY A 25 -14.12 12.43 -4.74
N LYS A 26 -13.57 11.23 -4.45
CA LYS A 26 -13.53 10.65 -3.10
C LYS A 26 -12.13 10.47 -2.56
N LEU A 27 -11.12 10.73 -3.37
CA LEU A 27 -9.72 10.54 -3.01
C LEU A 27 -8.99 11.88 -2.96
N ASP A 28 -8.16 12.02 -1.96
CA ASP A 28 -7.20 13.11 -1.87
C ASP A 28 -5.91 12.56 -1.26
N GLY A 29 -4.80 13.26 -1.47
CA GLY A 29 -3.53 12.79 -0.94
C GLY A 29 -2.40 13.79 -1.09
N ILE A 30 -1.42 13.62 -0.23
CA ILE A 30 -0.18 14.38 -0.21
C ILE A 30 0.99 13.41 -0.01
N ALA A 31 2.12 13.68 -0.64
CA ALA A 31 3.34 12.93 -0.43
C ALA A 31 4.29 13.68 0.51
N PHE A 32 4.98 12.95 1.37
CA PHE A 32 6.04 13.46 2.21
C PHE A 32 7.36 12.78 1.87
N ASN A 33 8.38 13.56 1.57
CA ASN A 33 9.74 13.06 1.53
C ASN A 33 10.33 13.17 2.94
N VAL A 34 10.89 12.07 3.42
CA VAL A 34 11.51 11.96 4.76
C VAL A 34 12.96 11.52 4.62
N PRO A 35 13.83 11.83 5.61
CA PRO A 35 15.26 11.57 5.52
C PRO A 35 15.62 10.10 5.80
N VAL A 36 15.04 9.18 5.04
CA VAL A 36 15.37 7.73 5.06
C VAL A 36 16.06 7.34 3.77
N PRO A 37 16.96 6.33 3.78
CA PRO A 37 17.69 5.92 2.58
C PRO A 37 16.81 5.32 1.50
N ASN A 38 15.87 4.47 1.88
CA ASN A 38 14.91 3.76 1.03
C ASN A 38 13.74 3.26 1.88
N GLY A 39 12.74 2.69 1.24
CA GLY A 39 11.49 2.28 1.86
C GLY A 39 10.48 3.41 1.92
N SER A 40 9.25 3.09 1.60
CA SER A 40 8.12 4.02 1.56
C SER A 40 6.94 3.44 2.31
N CYS A 41 5.99 4.28 2.69
CA CYS A 41 4.72 3.80 3.21
C CYS A 41 3.55 4.61 2.63
N VAL A 42 2.41 3.95 2.54
CA VAL A 42 1.11 4.58 2.33
C VAL A 42 0.37 4.55 3.65
N ASP A 43 0.02 5.72 4.15
CA ASP A 43 -0.86 5.92 5.28
C ASP A 43 -2.25 6.25 4.72
N LEU A 44 -3.17 5.29 4.80
CA LEU A 44 -4.49 5.42 4.22
C LEU A 44 -5.54 5.57 5.32
N THR A 45 -6.28 6.68 5.29
CA THR A 45 -7.44 6.92 6.15
C THR A 45 -8.70 6.83 5.30
N THR A 46 -9.63 5.99 5.72
CA THR A 46 -10.88 5.72 4.98
C THR A 46 -12.10 5.82 5.87
N GLU A 47 -13.17 6.38 5.30
CA GLU A 47 -14.52 6.27 5.83
C GLU A 47 -15.22 5.10 5.15
N LEU A 48 -15.68 4.12 5.92
CA LEU A 48 -16.35 2.93 5.43
C LEU A 48 -17.84 2.98 5.76
N LYS A 49 -18.68 2.44 4.87
CA LYS A 49 -20.14 2.30 5.13
C LYS A 49 -20.42 1.37 6.31
N THR A 50 -19.60 0.34 6.47
CA THR A 50 -19.65 -0.59 7.60
C THR A 50 -18.22 -0.79 8.06
N LEU A 51 -17.97 -0.47 9.31
CA LEU A 51 -16.63 -0.57 9.89
C LEU A 51 -16.46 -1.98 10.50
N PRO A 52 -15.47 -2.76 10.04
CA PRO A 52 -15.12 -4.02 10.69
C PRO A 52 -14.37 -3.76 12.01
N SER A 53 -14.24 -4.76 12.85
CA SER A 53 -13.24 -4.70 13.93
C SER A 53 -11.81 -4.76 13.37
N ILE A 54 -10.84 -4.33 14.17
CA ILE A 54 -9.42 -4.39 13.77
C ILE A 54 -9.01 -5.85 13.50
N GLU A 55 -9.49 -6.77 14.33
CA GLU A 55 -9.21 -8.21 14.21
C GLU A 55 -9.78 -8.78 12.92
N GLU A 56 -11.03 -8.43 12.57
CA GLU A 56 -11.67 -8.86 11.33
C GLU A 56 -10.92 -8.33 10.11
N LEU A 57 -10.55 -7.04 10.12
CA LEU A 57 -9.79 -6.46 9.02
C LEU A 57 -8.42 -7.14 8.85
N ASN A 58 -7.68 -7.29 9.96
CA ASN A 58 -6.37 -7.91 9.92
C ASN A 58 -6.46 -9.37 9.44
N LEU A 59 -7.51 -10.10 9.84
CA LEU A 59 -7.74 -11.46 9.36
C LEU A 59 -8.06 -11.49 7.85
N ILE A 60 -8.88 -10.57 7.36
CA ILE A 60 -9.17 -10.43 5.92
C ILE A 60 -7.87 -10.16 5.14
N MET A 61 -7.06 -9.22 5.59
CA MET A 61 -5.80 -8.88 4.94
C MET A 61 -4.82 -10.05 4.93
N LYS A 62 -4.69 -10.77 6.05
CA LYS A 62 -3.86 -11.96 6.15
C LYS A 62 -4.33 -13.06 5.20
N THR A 63 -5.60 -13.38 5.23
CA THR A 63 -6.18 -14.44 4.37
C THR A 63 -5.96 -14.12 2.89
N ASN A 64 -6.18 -12.87 2.48
CA ASN A 64 -5.99 -12.48 1.09
C ASN A 64 -4.50 -12.43 0.69
N SER A 65 -3.59 -12.05 1.58
CA SER A 65 -2.15 -12.08 1.31
C SER A 65 -1.60 -13.51 1.13
N GLU A 66 -2.23 -14.50 1.75
CA GLU A 66 -1.91 -15.92 1.57
C GLU A 66 -2.68 -16.57 0.39
N GLY A 67 -3.74 -15.92 -0.10
CA GLY A 67 -4.65 -16.36 -1.16
C GLY A 67 -4.53 -15.57 -2.45
N ASP A 68 -5.60 -14.83 -2.81
CA ASP A 68 -5.75 -14.16 -4.11
C ASP A 68 -4.70 -13.07 -4.39
N PHE A 69 -4.13 -12.47 -3.34
CA PHE A 69 -3.07 -11.46 -3.45
C PHE A 69 -1.70 -11.99 -3.04
N LYS A 70 -1.53 -13.31 -3.06
CA LYS A 70 -0.22 -13.91 -2.79
C LYS A 70 0.83 -13.32 -3.74
N ASP A 71 2.02 -13.05 -3.20
CA ASP A 71 3.15 -12.43 -3.89
C ASP A 71 2.91 -10.96 -4.34
N LEU A 72 1.69 -10.43 -4.16
CA LEU A 72 1.35 -9.03 -4.39
C LEU A 72 1.28 -8.24 -3.09
N VAL A 73 0.71 -8.84 -2.05
CA VAL A 73 0.51 -8.22 -0.75
C VAL A 73 1.16 -9.08 0.33
N GLY A 74 2.15 -8.53 1.00
CA GLY A 74 2.71 -9.10 2.21
C GLY A 74 1.87 -8.71 3.44
N TYR A 75 1.96 -9.48 4.49
CA TYR A 75 1.34 -9.21 5.79
C TYR A 75 2.38 -9.33 6.89
N THR A 76 2.33 -8.43 7.87
CA THR A 76 3.16 -8.54 9.07
C THR A 76 2.38 -8.13 10.32
N ASP A 77 2.67 -8.81 11.41
CA ASP A 77 2.29 -8.45 12.79
C ASP A 77 3.51 -8.09 13.65
N ASP A 78 4.68 -7.98 13.02
CA ASP A 78 5.89 -7.46 13.64
C ASP A 78 5.97 -5.93 13.51
N PRO A 79 6.61 -5.25 14.47
CA PRO A 79 6.87 -3.82 14.36
C PRO A 79 7.98 -3.58 13.34
N ILE A 80 7.62 -3.21 12.09
CA ILE A 80 8.56 -2.94 11.01
C ILE A 80 8.73 -1.44 10.75
N VAL A 81 9.82 -1.09 10.08
CA VAL A 81 10.15 0.25 9.62
C VAL A 81 10.62 0.22 8.16
N SER A 82 10.89 1.37 7.57
CA SER A 82 11.27 1.52 6.16
C SER A 82 12.43 0.61 5.72
N SER A 83 13.42 0.36 6.57
CA SER A 83 14.55 -0.51 6.25
C SER A 83 14.19 -1.98 6.11
N ASP A 84 13.12 -2.44 6.73
CA ASP A 84 12.71 -3.84 6.76
C ASP A 84 12.02 -4.30 5.47
N VAL A 85 11.61 -3.33 4.64
CA VAL A 85 10.97 -3.61 3.35
C VAL A 85 11.90 -3.44 2.16
N ILE A 86 13.17 -3.09 2.40
CA ILE A 86 14.17 -2.97 1.32
C ILE A 86 14.42 -4.34 0.68
N GLY A 87 14.26 -4.40 -0.64
CA GLY A 87 14.41 -5.62 -1.42
C GLY A 87 13.20 -6.57 -1.39
N ARG A 88 12.09 -6.17 -0.77
CA ARG A 88 10.83 -6.93 -0.82
C ARG A 88 10.23 -6.83 -2.21
N GLU A 89 9.75 -7.97 -2.71
CA GLU A 89 9.17 -8.09 -4.06
C GLU A 89 7.67 -7.81 -4.10
N GLU A 90 7.00 -7.87 -2.96
CA GLU A 90 5.58 -7.53 -2.87
C GLU A 90 5.36 -6.05 -3.22
N THR A 91 4.22 -5.75 -3.80
CA THR A 91 3.81 -4.37 -4.10
C THR A 91 3.65 -3.55 -2.83
N MET A 92 3.19 -4.20 -1.76
CA MET A 92 3.10 -3.62 -0.43
C MET A 92 3.12 -4.70 0.66
N VAL A 93 3.51 -4.31 1.87
CA VAL A 93 3.40 -5.12 3.09
C VAL A 93 2.43 -4.42 4.03
N PHE A 94 1.30 -5.05 4.31
CA PHE A 94 0.30 -4.55 5.25
C PHE A 94 0.80 -4.69 6.69
N ASP A 95 0.78 -3.59 7.43
CA ASP A 95 1.18 -3.53 8.83
C ASP A 95 -0.04 -3.66 9.74
N ALA A 96 -0.26 -4.87 10.26
CA ALA A 96 -1.40 -5.17 11.11
C ALA A 96 -1.37 -4.43 12.45
N LYS A 97 -0.17 -4.10 12.97
CA LYS A 97 -0.03 -3.35 14.22
C LYS A 97 -0.30 -1.86 14.08
N ALA A 98 -0.18 -1.33 12.88
CA ALA A 98 -0.49 0.06 12.57
C ALA A 98 -1.97 0.28 12.22
N THR A 99 -2.78 -0.78 12.15
CA THR A 99 -4.21 -0.66 11.92
C THR A 99 -4.91 -0.05 13.13
N MET A 100 -5.67 1.02 12.91
CA MET A 100 -6.42 1.69 13.99
C MET A 100 -7.77 2.21 13.49
N ILE A 101 -8.69 2.32 14.44
CA ILE A 101 -10.01 2.91 14.23
C ILE A 101 -10.14 4.09 15.18
N THR A 102 -10.51 5.24 14.64
CA THR A 102 -10.75 6.44 15.46
C THR A 102 -12.17 6.44 16.04
N ALA A 103 -12.40 7.26 17.05
CA ALA A 103 -13.73 7.43 17.67
C ALA A 103 -14.82 7.88 16.66
N ASP A 104 -14.42 8.56 15.58
CA ASP A 104 -15.29 9.02 14.50
C ASP A 104 -15.47 7.98 13.37
N GLN A 105 -15.15 6.72 13.64
CA GLN A 105 -15.30 5.60 12.72
C GLN A 105 -14.44 5.69 11.44
N LEU A 106 -13.33 6.41 11.49
CA LEU A 106 -12.34 6.38 10.42
C LEU A 106 -11.40 5.20 10.62
N LEU A 107 -11.26 4.39 9.59
CA LEU A 107 -10.27 3.33 9.54
C LEU A 107 -8.95 3.90 9.03
N LYS A 108 -7.86 3.62 9.73
CA LYS A 108 -6.49 3.94 9.32
C LYS A 108 -5.69 2.67 9.15
N THR A 109 -5.03 2.54 8.00
CA THR A 109 -4.13 1.43 7.66
C THR A 109 -2.80 1.95 7.16
N LEU A 110 -1.75 1.19 7.39
CA LEU A 110 -0.40 1.48 6.93
C LEU A 110 0.13 0.32 6.10
N CYS A 111 0.69 0.65 4.93
CA CYS A 111 1.32 -0.32 4.05
C CYS A 111 2.73 0.16 3.70
N TRP A 112 3.71 -0.71 3.88
CA TRP A 112 5.11 -0.46 3.57
C TRP A 112 5.49 -1.04 2.21
N TYR A 113 6.44 -0.45 1.50
CA TYR A 113 6.90 -0.99 0.22
C TYR A 113 8.30 -0.49 -0.18
N ASP A 114 9.00 -1.30 -0.96
CA ASP A 114 10.17 -0.85 -1.73
C ASP A 114 9.72 -0.46 -3.13
N ASN A 115 9.74 0.83 -3.42
CA ASN A 115 9.26 1.35 -4.71
C ASN A 115 10.03 0.76 -5.89
N GLY A 116 11.34 0.57 -5.78
CA GLY A 116 12.17 0.05 -6.85
C GLY A 116 11.95 -1.43 -7.10
N TRP A 117 12.06 -2.25 -6.06
CA TRP A 117 11.92 -3.70 -6.15
C TRP A 117 10.50 -4.15 -6.49
N GLY A 118 9.50 -3.61 -5.80
CA GLY A 118 8.11 -3.92 -6.05
C GLY A 118 7.70 -3.58 -7.48
N PHE A 119 8.09 -2.41 -8.01
CA PHE A 119 7.80 -2.03 -9.38
C PHE A 119 8.52 -2.94 -10.41
N ALA A 120 9.81 -3.22 -10.21
CA ALA A 120 10.57 -4.10 -11.10
C ALA A 120 9.96 -5.51 -11.18
N LYS A 121 9.54 -6.06 -10.04
CA LYS A 121 8.85 -7.34 -10.00
C LYS A 121 7.52 -7.32 -10.77
N ARG A 122 6.69 -6.29 -10.61
CA ARG A 122 5.42 -6.15 -11.37
C ARG A 122 5.65 -6.02 -12.87
N LEU A 123 6.74 -5.37 -13.27
CA LEU A 123 7.10 -5.27 -14.68
C LEU A 123 7.45 -6.67 -15.26
N ILE A 124 8.22 -7.47 -14.53
CA ILE A 124 8.55 -8.84 -14.92
C ILE A 124 7.29 -9.70 -15.01
N ASP A 125 6.42 -9.65 -14.02
CA ASP A 125 5.16 -10.41 -14.01
C ASP A 125 4.27 -10.03 -15.20
N THR A 126 4.20 -8.75 -15.54
CA THR A 126 3.45 -8.26 -16.70
C THR A 126 4.03 -8.82 -18.01
N ILE A 127 5.35 -8.85 -18.16
CA ILE A 127 6.00 -9.45 -19.34
C ILE A 127 5.68 -10.93 -19.45
N GLN A 128 5.71 -11.67 -18.34
CA GLN A 128 5.37 -13.10 -18.31
C GLN A 128 3.94 -13.36 -18.78
N LEU A 129 2.97 -12.57 -18.35
CA LEU A 129 1.57 -12.67 -18.80
C LEU A 129 1.45 -12.52 -20.33
N TYR A 130 2.17 -11.58 -20.94
CA TYR A 130 2.14 -11.41 -22.40
C TYR A 130 2.78 -12.57 -23.15
N VAL A 131 3.81 -13.20 -22.58
CA VAL A 131 4.46 -14.35 -23.22
C VAL A 131 3.59 -15.62 -23.15
N GLU A 132 2.84 -15.79 -22.07
CA GLU A 132 1.93 -16.93 -21.90
C GLU A 132 0.68 -16.82 -22.77
N ASP A 133 0.19 -15.62 -23.05
CA ASP A 133 -0.98 -15.39 -23.91
C ASP A 133 -0.68 -15.65 -25.42
N ASP A 134 0.60 -15.57 -25.83
CA ASP A 134 1.04 -15.80 -27.22
C ASP A 134 1.39 -17.30 -27.51
N SER A 135 1.22 -18.20 -26.53
CA SER A 135 1.56 -19.63 -26.65
C SER A 135 0.33 -20.52 -26.60
#